data_62851544d983f306aed50b1cacbc8352
#
_entry.id   62851544d983f306aed50b1cacbc8352
#
_cell.length_a   1.000
_cell.length_b   1.000
_cell.length_c   1.000
_cell.angle_alpha   90.00
_cell.angle_beta   90.00
_cell.angle_gamma   90.00
#
_symmetry.space_group_name_H-M   'P 1'
#
loop_
_entity.id
_entity.type
_entity.pdbx_description
1 polymer ?
#
loop_
_entity_poly.entity_id
_entity_poly.type
_entity_poly.pdbx_seq_one_letter_code
_entity_poly.pdbx_strand_id
1 'polypeptide(L)'
;MIFVIYDKNTYKCYFVEGQNINDFQLQSNEVIKEHNSGDLSQTDIRVYNKDGSVKSLEQQVKEKIITLKDNEIIDNGIIRELNKNYEDDYIVMIERGLEKLEDTKKIVTNEDGKKYIREKSIEEKYKEGLITKEEYNKYIISQRQGQYTQNLDGARAELLDDVLNSWAEQGLLNETQMEALKNIQTTRVNIKEQYPKQS
;
A
#
# COMPACT_ATOMS: atom_id res chain seq x y z
N MET A 1 8.47 21.94 -45.09
CA MET A 1 8.58 22.16 -43.63
C MET A 1 7.22 22.54 -43.09
N ILE A 2 6.92 22.17 -41.83
CA ILE A 2 5.69 22.57 -41.16
C ILE A 2 6.02 23.75 -40.25
N PHE A 3 5.19 24.76 -40.28
CA PHE A 3 5.26 25.92 -39.43
C PHE A 3 4.02 26.05 -38.57
N VAL A 4 4.18 26.56 -37.37
CA VAL A 4 3.08 26.95 -36.49
C VAL A 4 2.97 28.47 -36.50
N ILE A 5 1.77 28.98 -36.83
CA ILE A 5 1.41 30.39 -36.71
C ILE A 5 0.53 30.51 -35.48
N TYR A 6 0.84 31.46 -34.59
CA TYR A 6 0.07 31.67 -33.37
C TYR A 6 -0.20 33.16 -33.11
N ASP A 7 -1.32 33.43 -32.50
CA ASP A 7 -1.71 34.74 -32.00
C ASP A 7 -1.03 35.03 -30.65
N LYS A 8 -0.32 36.17 -30.55
CA LYS A 8 0.42 36.56 -29.34
C LYS A 8 -0.47 36.82 -28.12
N ASN A 9 -1.76 37.15 -28.33
CA ASN A 9 -2.65 37.56 -27.26
C ASN A 9 -3.43 36.37 -26.70
N THR A 10 -3.89 35.50 -27.62
CA THR A 10 -4.74 34.34 -27.25
C THR A 10 -3.98 33.02 -27.18
N TYR A 11 -2.74 32.99 -27.73
CA TYR A 11 -1.89 31.80 -27.88
C TYR A 11 -2.48 30.70 -28.77
N LYS A 12 -3.65 30.91 -29.37
CA LYS A 12 -4.21 29.97 -30.34
C LYS A 12 -3.29 29.86 -31.55
N CYS A 13 -3.11 28.65 -32.05
CA CYS A 13 -2.24 28.37 -33.17
C CYS A 13 -2.90 27.50 -34.23
N TYR A 14 -2.34 27.56 -35.44
CA TYR A 14 -2.67 26.69 -36.57
C TYR A 14 -1.40 26.36 -37.34
N PHE A 15 -1.42 25.28 -38.13
CA PHE A 15 -0.27 24.77 -38.85
C PHE A 15 -0.39 25.10 -40.32
N VAL A 16 0.77 25.37 -40.92
CA VAL A 16 0.90 25.63 -42.36
C VAL A 16 2.11 24.89 -42.89
N GLU A 17 2.04 24.46 -44.13
CA GLU A 17 3.18 23.88 -44.87
C GLU A 17 3.79 24.90 -45.84
N GLY A 18 5.12 24.97 -45.91
CA GLY A 18 5.83 25.84 -46.80
C GLY A 18 7.30 25.47 -46.91
N GLN A 19 8.02 26.13 -47.83
CA GLN A 19 9.45 25.91 -47.99
C GLN A 19 10.26 26.85 -47.09
N ASN A 20 9.74 28.05 -46.86
CA ASN A 20 10.42 29.09 -46.08
C ASN A 20 9.42 29.84 -45.21
N ILE A 21 9.86 30.30 -44.03
CA ILE A 21 9.08 31.08 -43.09
C ILE A 21 8.54 32.40 -43.68
N ASN A 22 9.28 32.95 -44.65
CA ASN A 22 8.92 34.19 -45.34
C ASN A 22 7.83 34.01 -46.43
N ASP A 23 7.40 32.79 -46.70
CA ASP A 23 6.34 32.50 -47.68
C ASP A 23 4.94 32.91 -47.15
N PHE A 24 4.83 33.22 -45.85
CA PHE A 24 3.56 33.48 -45.18
C PHE A 24 3.37 34.97 -44.85
N GLN A 25 2.17 35.50 -45.15
CA GLN A 25 1.74 36.82 -44.70
C GLN A 25 1.10 36.71 -43.33
N LEU A 26 1.72 37.32 -42.32
CA LEU A 26 1.24 37.33 -40.96
C LEU A 26 0.41 38.57 -40.64
N GLN A 27 -0.60 38.41 -39.77
CA GLN A 27 -1.27 39.55 -39.18
C GLN A 27 -0.40 40.21 -38.10
N SER A 28 -0.75 41.43 -37.68
CA SER A 28 0.10 42.18 -36.70
C SER A 28 0.28 41.53 -35.34
N ASN A 29 -0.69 40.71 -34.98
CA ASN A 29 -0.71 39.92 -33.72
C ASN A 29 -0.18 38.50 -33.90
N GLU A 30 0.18 38.06 -35.12
CA GLU A 30 0.66 36.70 -35.37
C GLU A 30 2.19 36.62 -35.37
N VAL A 31 2.66 35.47 -34.96
CA VAL A 31 4.07 35.04 -35.04
C VAL A 31 4.12 33.66 -35.63
N ILE A 32 5.15 33.39 -36.42
CA ILE A 32 5.41 32.11 -37.03
C ILE A 32 6.71 31.51 -36.49
N LYS A 33 6.72 30.19 -36.28
CA LYS A 33 7.95 29.42 -36.02
C LYS A 33 7.92 28.07 -36.68
N GLU A 34 9.07 27.47 -36.89
CA GLU A 34 9.18 26.11 -37.40
C GLU A 34 8.62 25.08 -36.36
N HIS A 35 7.88 24.11 -36.85
CA HIS A 35 7.32 23.01 -36.04
C HIS A 35 8.11 21.73 -36.30
N ASN A 36 8.72 21.17 -35.25
CA ASN A 36 9.61 20.01 -35.33
C ASN A 36 8.95 18.73 -34.74
N SER A 37 7.70 18.79 -34.31
CA SER A 37 6.93 17.66 -33.81
C SER A 37 6.03 17.09 -34.88
N GLY A 38 5.80 15.78 -34.86
CA GLY A 38 4.77 15.10 -35.69
C GLY A 38 3.33 15.33 -35.22
N ASP A 39 3.13 15.88 -34.01
CA ASP A 39 1.80 16.13 -33.46
C ASP A 39 1.27 17.50 -33.85
N LEU A 40 0.24 17.51 -34.70
CA LEU A 40 -0.45 18.71 -35.18
C LEU A 40 -1.78 18.95 -34.46
N SER A 41 -2.10 18.21 -33.42
CA SER A 41 -3.38 18.31 -32.68
C SER A 41 -3.42 19.51 -31.71
N GLN A 42 -2.27 20.08 -31.39
CA GLN A 42 -2.16 21.16 -30.42
C GLN A 42 -2.59 22.50 -30.99
N THR A 43 -3.44 23.22 -30.27
CA THR A 43 -4.02 24.51 -30.69
C THR A 43 -3.56 25.72 -29.85
N ASP A 44 -2.67 25.52 -28.89
CA ASP A 44 -2.09 26.55 -28.02
C ASP A 44 -0.57 26.51 -28.12
N ILE A 45 0.04 27.64 -28.56
CA ILE A 45 1.50 27.70 -28.75
C ILE A 45 2.31 27.43 -27.48
N ARG A 46 1.74 27.65 -26.29
CA ARG A 46 2.41 27.40 -25.02
C ARG A 46 2.73 25.92 -24.80
N VAL A 47 2.05 25.00 -25.48
CA VAL A 47 2.33 23.56 -25.42
C VAL A 47 3.65 23.16 -26.06
N TYR A 48 4.31 24.08 -26.80
CA TYR A 48 5.58 23.80 -27.48
C TYR A 48 6.78 24.30 -26.69
N ASN A 49 7.87 23.58 -26.80
CA ASN A 49 9.21 24.02 -26.42
C ASN A 49 9.77 25.00 -27.44
N LYS A 50 10.90 25.66 -27.10
CA LYS A 50 11.57 26.62 -28.01
C LYS A 50 12.06 25.98 -29.32
N ASP A 51 12.35 24.67 -29.28
CA ASP A 51 12.80 23.90 -30.45
C ASP A 51 11.65 23.36 -31.32
N GLY A 52 10.39 23.65 -30.94
CA GLY A 52 9.20 23.21 -31.65
C GLY A 52 8.67 21.83 -31.21
N SER A 53 9.36 21.12 -30.34
CA SER A 53 8.81 19.88 -29.75
C SER A 53 7.63 20.16 -28.84
N VAL A 54 6.71 19.19 -28.69
CA VAL A 54 5.57 19.29 -27.77
C VAL A 54 6.04 19.02 -26.35
N LYS A 55 5.65 19.86 -25.39
CA LYS A 55 5.88 19.64 -23.95
C LYS A 55 5.12 18.42 -23.46
N SER A 56 5.72 17.66 -22.54
CA SER A 56 4.99 16.58 -21.87
C SER A 56 3.79 17.14 -21.08
N LEU A 57 2.80 16.28 -20.79
CA LEU A 57 1.63 16.69 -20.00
C LEU A 57 2.04 17.23 -18.62
N GLU A 58 3.07 16.62 -17.97
CA GLU A 58 3.61 17.07 -16.69
C GLU A 58 4.16 18.49 -16.78
N GLN A 59 4.88 18.81 -17.86
CA GLN A 59 5.38 20.17 -18.12
C GLN A 59 4.23 21.14 -18.33
N GLN A 60 3.21 20.75 -19.11
CA GLN A 60 2.03 21.59 -19.36
C GLN A 60 1.24 21.88 -18.09
N VAL A 61 1.09 20.91 -17.17
CA VAL A 61 0.47 21.11 -15.85
C VAL A 61 1.35 22.02 -14.99
N LYS A 62 2.65 21.76 -14.91
CA LYS A 62 3.60 22.57 -14.13
C LYS A 62 3.58 24.03 -14.57
N GLU A 63 3.48 24.30 -15.86
CA GLU A 63 3.43 25.63 -16.44
C GLU A 63 2.00 26.22 -16.48
N LYS A 64 1.01 25.53 -15.91
CA LYS A 64 -0.39 25.95 -15.86
C LYS A 64 -1.02 26.19 -17.24
N ILE A 65 -0.58 25.46 -18.25
CA ILE A 65 -1.17 25.45 -19.58
C ILE A 65 -2.45 24.63 -19.57
N ILE A 66 -2.41 23.48 -18.89
CA ILE A 66 -3.57 22.66 -18.60
C ILE A 66 -3.71 22.51 -17.08
N THR A 67 -4.91 22.26 -16.62
CA THR A 67 -5.22 22.01 -15.21
C THR A 67 -5.90 20.66 -15.11
N LEU A 68 -5.38 19.78 -14.25
CA LEU A 68 -6.04 18.53 -13.93
C LEU A 68 -7.21 18.79 -12.97
N LYS A 69 -8.27 18.00 -13.10
CA LYS A 69 -9.31 17.95 -12.07
C LYS A 69 -8.76 17.26 -10.81
N ASP A 70 -9.43 17.47 -9.69
CA ASP A 70 -9.00 16.89 -8.41
C ASP A 70 -8.91 15.36 -8.45
N ASN A 71 -9.75 14.71 -9.26
CA ASN A 71 -9.79 13.25 -9.45
C ASN A 71 -8.97 12.76 -10.65
N GLU A 72 -8.13 13.59 -11.27
CA GLU A 72 -7.30 13.22 -12.42
C GLU A 72 -5.82 13.14 -12.06
N ILE A 73 -5.10 12.22 -12.72
CA ILE A 73 -3.63 12.10 -12.70
C ILE A 73 -3.08 11.96 -14.12
N ILE A 74 -1.78 12.22 -14.26
CA ILE A 74 -1.03 11.82 -15.46
C ILE A 74 -0.39 10.47 -15.17
N ASP A 75 -0.69 9.50 -16.00
CA ASP A 75 -0.16 8.15 -15.91
C ASP A 75 0.32 7.71 -17.30
N ASN A 76 1.62 7.43 -17.42
CA ASN A 76 2.28 7.08 -18.68
C ASN A 76 1.98 8.07 -19.84
N GLY A 77 1.98 9.38 -19.54
CA GLY A 77 1.73 10.43 -20.52
C GLY A 77 0.28 10.57 -20.97
N ILE A 78 -0.67 10.03 -20.21
CA ILE A 78 -2.12 10.13 -20.47
C ILE A 78 -2.81 10.67 -19.22
N ILE A 79 -3.75 11.59 -19.40
CA ILE A 79 -4.63 12.03 -18.31
C ILE A 79 -5.72 10.98 -18.12
N ARG A 80 -5.82 10.44 -16.90
CA ARG A 80 -6.89 9.52 -16.51
C ARG A 80 -7.48 9.88 -15.16
N GLU A 81 -8.69 9.43 -14.92
CA GLU A 81 -9.30 9.53 -13.60
C GLU A 81 -8.69 8.51 -12.62
N LEU A 82 -8.65 8.91 -11.35
CA LEU A 82 -8.31 8.03 -10.24
C LEU A 82 -9.39 6.95 -10.07
N ASN A 83 -8.97 5.73 -9.76
CA ASN A 83 -9.86 4.59 -9.54
C ASN A 83 -9.64 4.00 -8.15
N LYS A 84 -10.62 4.14 -7.25
CA LYS A 84 -10.56 3.67 -5.87
C LYS A 84 -10.36 2.16 -5.70
N ASN A 85 -10.53 1.37 -6.75
CA ASN A 85 -10.27 -0.07 -6.71
C ASN A 85 -8.76 -0.39 -6.82
N TYR A 86 -7.93 0.58 -7.18
CA TYR A 86 -6.48 0.48 -7.17
C TYR A 86 -5.94 1.17 -5.92
N GLU A 87 -5.15 0.45 -5.12
CA GLU A 87 -4.66 0.94 -3.83
C GLU A 87 -3.83 2.24 -3.98
N ASP A 88 -2.98 2.32 -4.99
CA ASP A 88 -2.15 3.51 -5.24
C ASP A 88 -3.02 4.74 -5.54
N ASP A 89 -4.07 4.59 -6.37
CA ASP A 89 -5.02 5.66 -6.69
C ASP A 89 -5.86 6.04 -5.46
N TYR A 90 -6.30 5.04 -4.67
CA TYR A 90 -7.07 5.27 -3.46
C TYR A 90 -6.27 6.06 -2.43
N ILE A 91 -4.97 5.77 -2.29
CA ILE A 91 -4.06 6.55 -1.43
C ILE A 91 -4.00 8.01 -1.90
N VAL A 92 -3.84 8.25 -3.20
CA VAL A 92 -3.83 9.61 -3.76
C VAL A 92 -5.15 10.33 -3.50
N MET A 93 -6.30 9.63 -3.62
CA MET A 93 -7.62 10.20 -3.33
C MET A 93 -7.74 10.63 -1.86
N ILE A 94 -7.25 9.80 -0.92
CA ILE A 94 -7.21 10.13 0.51
C ILE A 94 -6.33 11.36 0.76
N GLU A 95 -5.13 11.41 0.19
CA GLU A 95 -4.17 12.52 0.36
C GLU A 95 -4.70 13.84 -0.22
N ARG A 96 -5.53 13.77 -1.25
CA ARG A 96 -6.21 14.95 -1.82
C ARG A 96 -7.53 15.31 -1.11
N GLY A 97 -7.96 14.51 -0.11
CA GLY A 97 -9.22 14.73 0.61
C GLY A 97 -10.49 14.37 -0.19
N LEU A 98 -10.35 13.59 -1.27
CA LEU A 98 -11.47 13.11 -2.09
C LEU A 98 -12.15 11.89 -1.45
N GLU A 99 -11.42 11.13 -0.68
CA GLU A 99 -11.88 9.95 0.06
C GLU A 99 -11.36 9.98 1.49
N LYS A 100 -12.04 9.25 2.38
CA LYS A 100 -11.67 9.11 3.78
C LYS A 100 -11.19 7.69 4.06
N LEU A 101 -10.02 7.56 4.68
CA LEU A 101 -9.53 6.28 5.15
C LEU A 101 -10.34 5.84 6.39
N GLU A 102 -10.64 4.55 6.49
CA GLU A 102 -11.25 3.96 7.69
C GLU A 102 -10.36 4.17 8.92
N ASP A 103 -10.99 4.50 10.06
CA ASP A 103 -10.25 4.81 11.30
C ASP A 103 -9.40 3.64 11.80
N THR A 104 -9.75 2.39 11.44
CA THR A 104 -8.99 1.18 11.77
C THR A 104 -7.75 0.95 10.90
N LYS A 105 -7.60 1.70 9.83
CA LYS A 105 -6.52 1.58 8.84
C LYS A 105 -5.57 2.77 8.89
N LYS A 106 -4.38 2.59 8.35
CA LYS A 106 -3.41 3.68 8.13
C LYS A 106 -2.60 3.47 6.86
N ILE A 107 -2.12 4.59 6.29
CA ILE A 107 -1.15 4.58 5.20
C ILE A 107 0.24 4.48 5.83
N VAL A 108 1.06 3.60 5.31
CA VAL A 108 2.46 3.41 5.70
C VAL A 108 3.34 3.41 4.45
N THR A 109 4.62 3.73 4.64
CA THR A 109 5.61 3.70 3.56
C THR A 109 6.60 2.57 3.84
N ASN A 110 6.87 1.71 2.86
CA ASN A 110 7.88 0.66 2.97
C ASN A 110 9.30 1.22 2.76
N GLU A 111 10.30 0.35 2.85
CA GLU A 111 11.73 0.70 2.68
C GLU A 111 12.04 1.25 1.27
N ASP A 112 11.29 0.82 0.26
CA ASP A 112 11.42 1.29 -1.13
C ASP A 112 10.71 2.63 -1.38
N GLY A 113 10.09 3.23 -0.36
CA GLY A 113 9.34 4.47 -0.46
C GLY A 113 7.92 4.31 -1.02
N LYS A 114 7.46 3.08 -1.27
CA LYS A 114 6.09 2.82 -1.74
C LYS A 114 5.11 2.88 -0.58
N LYS A 115 3.99 3.61 -0.76
CA LYS A 115 2.89 3.69 0.20
C LYS A 115 1.91 2.53 0.00
N TYR A 116 1.35 2.05 1.09
CA TYR A 116 0.29 1.04 1.11
C TYR A 116 -0.61 1.22 2.34
N ILE A 117 -1.81 0.63 2.30
CA ILE A 117 -2.77 0.69 3.39
C ILE A 117 -2.66 -0.61 4.21
N ARG A 118 -2.58 -0.49 5.53
CA ARG A 118 -2.69 -1.64 6.44
C ARG A 118 -3.65 -1.39 7.59
N GLU A 119 -4.13 -2.46 8.16
CA GLU A 119 -4.80 -2.40 9.46
C GLU A 119 -3.85 -1.88 10.55
N LYS A 120 -4.37 -1.08 11.45
CA LYS A 120 -3.67 -0.69 12.68
C LYS A 120 -3.52 -1.90 13.59
N SER A 121 -2.38 -2.04 14.27
CA SER A 121 -2.21 -3.05 15.29
C SER A 121 -3.16 -2.82 16.48
N ILE A 122 -3.32 -3.83 17.32
CA ILE A 122 -4.15 -3.70 18.52
C ILE A 122 -3.60 -2.61 19.45
N GLU A 123 -2.28 -2.47 19.55
CA GLU A 123 -1.61 -1.42 20.32
C GLU A 123 -1.92 -0.03 19.76
N GLU A 124 -1.88 0.11 18.43
CA GLU A 124 -2.23 1.36 17.73
C GLU A 124 -3.69 1.72 17.97
N LYS A 125 -4.60 0.75 17.77
CA LYS A 125 -6.04 0.92 17.99
C LYS A 125 -6.33 1.34 19.43
N TYR A 126 -5.64 0.74 20.41
CA TYR A 126 -5.79 1.11 21.83
C TYR A 126 -5.27 2.51 22.13
N LYS A 127 -4.07 2.87 21.64
CA LYS A 127 -3.48 4.20 21.81
C LYS A 127 -4.35 5.32 21.25
N GLU A 128 -5.05 5.04 20.16
CA GLU A 128 -5.94 5.99 19.47
C GLU A 128 -7.38 5.95 20.00
N GLY A 129 -7.66 5.13 21.02
CA GLY A 129 -9.00 5.01 21.62
C GLY A 129 -10.04 4.32 20.74
N LEU A 130 -9.61 3.57 19.72
CA LEU A 130 -10.49 2.82 18.81
C LEU A 130 -11.01 1.51 19.42
N ILE A 131 -10.36 1.03 20.47
CA ILE A 131 -10.77 -0.12 21.27
C ILE A 131 -10.67 0.21 22.76
N THR A 132 -11.46 -0.49 23.56
CA THR A 132 -11.49 -0.33 25.02
C THR A 132 -10.28 -0.99 25.68
N LYS A 133 -10.02 -0.63 26.94
CA LYS A 133 -9.00 -1.28 27.77
C LYS A 133 -9.30 -2.77 27.99
N GLU A 134 -10.57 -3.12 28.09
CA GLU A 134 -11.05 -4.49 28.27
C GLU A 134 -10.70 -5.33 27.01
N GLU A 135 -10.98 -4.82 25.83
CA GLU A 135 -10.65 -5.51 24.57
C GLU A 135 -9.14 -5.67 24.39
N TYR A 136 -8.36 -4.62 24.68
CA TYR A 136 -6.91 -4.69 24.67
C TYR A 136 -6.37 -5.73 25.65
N ASN A 137 -6.84 -5.74 26.90
CA ASN A 137 -6.42 -6.70 27.91
C ASN A 137 -6.78 -8.12 27.54
N LYS A 138 -7.97 -8.35 26.95
CA LYS A 138 -8.38 -9.67 26.44
C LYS A 138 -7.41 -10.19 25.39
N TYR A 139 -6.98 -9.34 24.46
CA TYR A 139 -5.96 -9.69 23.48
C TYR A 139 -4.62 -10.05 24.14
N ILE A 140 -4.13 -9.24 25.06
CA ILE A 140 -2.86 -9.51 25.78
C ILE A 140 -2.91 -10.83 26.55
N ILE A 141 -4.04 -11.11 27.22
CA ILE A 141 -4.24 -12.39 27.92
C ILE A 141 -4.17 -13.55 26.95
N SER A 142 -4.85 -13.46 25.79
CA SER A 142 -4.81 -14.50 24.76
C SER A 142 -3.39 -14.74 24.24
N GLN A 143 -2.62 -13.68 23.96
CA GLN A 143 -1.21 -13.81 23.53
C GLN A 143 -0.35 -14.49 24.61
N ARG A 144 -0.51 -14.13 25.88
CA ARG A 144 0.20 -14.76 27.00
C ARG A 144 -0.15 -16.24 27.15
N GLN A 145 -1.43 -16.59 27.04
CA GLN A 145 -1.89 -17.96 27.08
C GLN A 145 -1.24 -18.80 25.96
N GLY A 146 -1.24 -18.28 24.72
CA GLY A 146 -0.58 -18.93 23.61
C GLY A 146 0.92 -19.18 23.86
N GLN A 147 1.62 -18.17 24.41
CA GLN A 147 3.06 -18.30 24.76
C GLN A 147 3.28 -19.32 25.88
N TYR A 148 2.41 -19.36 26.89
CA TYR A 148 2.52 -20.37 27.96
C TYR A 148 2.33 -21.79 27.43
N THR A 149 1.30 -21.99 26.59
CA THR A 149 1.06 -23.31 25.99
C THR A 149 2.24 -23.76 25.12
N GLN A 150 2.81 -22.86 24.30
CA GLN A 150 3.93 -23.20 23.42
C GLN A 150 5.24 -23.45 24.14
N ASN A 151 5.55 -22.67 25.18
CA ASN A 151 6.90 -22.62 25.75
C ASN A 151 7.01 -23.24 27.14
N LEU A 152 5.93 -23.38 27.88
CA LEU A 152 5.99 -23.80 29.29
C LEU A 152 5.22 -25.07 29.61
N ASP A 153 4.07 -25.31 28.97
CA ASP A 153 3.19 -26.40 29.37
C ASP A 153 3.84 -27.77 29.12
N GLY A 154 4.60 -27.92 28.03
CA GLY A 154 5.37 -29.13 27.76
C GLY A 154 6.43 -29.40 28.82
N ALA A 155 7.27 -28.40 29.14
CA ALA A 155 8.34 -28.52 30.15
C ALA A 155 7.77 -28.75 31.58
N ARG A 156 6.65 -28.10 31.91
CA ARG A 156 5.94 -28.32 33.19
C ARG A 156 5.38 -29.75 33.27
N ALA A 157 4.81 -30.25 32.19
CA ALA A 157 4.31 -31.61 32.16
C ALA A 157 5.41 -32.64 32.33
N GLU A 158 6.59 -32.43 31.69
CA GLU A 158 7.77 -33.31 31.86
C GLU A 158 8.30 -33.28 33.28
N LEU A 159 8.47 -32.09 33.85
CA LEU A 159 8.93 -31.95 35.25
C LEU A 159 7.95 -32.57 36.24
N LEU A 160 6.63 -32.38 36.04
CA LEU A 160 5.60 -32.97 36.91
C LEU A 160 5.62 -34.49 36.82
N ASP A 161 5.83 -35.07 35.64
CA ASP A 161 5.94 -36.51 35.45
C ASP A 161 7.16 -37.07 36.18
N ASP A 162 8.32 -36.42 36.09
CA ASP A 162 9.54 -36.85 36.77
C ASP A 162 9.34 -36.84 38.29
N VAL A 163 8.70 -35.79 38.82
CA VAL A 163 8.37 -35.71 40.27
C VAL A 163 7.38 -36.78 40.69
N LEU A 164 6.29 -36.98 39.93
CA LEU A 164 5.27 -38.00 40.23
C LEU A 164 5.83 -39.43 40.13
N ASN A 165 6.68 -39.70 39.16
CA ASN A 165 7.35 -40.99 39.05
C ASN A 165 8.29 -41.26 40.26
N SER A 166 9.10 -40.27 40.65
CA SER A 166 9.96 -40.34 41.82
C SER A 166 9.17 -40.59 43.10
N TRP A 167 8.04 -39.92 43.27
CA TRP A 167 7.14 -40.13 44.43
C TRP A 167 6.46 -41.51 44.42
N ALA A 168 6.12 -42.03 43.22
CA ALA A 168 5.58 -43.39 43.09
C ALA A 168 6.62 -44.43 43.54
N GLU A 169 7.89 -44.30 43.08
CA GLU A 169 8.98 -45.16 43.45
C GLU A 169 9.30 -45.13 44.96
N GLN A 170 9.11 -43.99 45.59
CA GLN A 170 9.30 -43.81 47.03
C GLN A 170 8.10 -44.21 47.86
N GLY A 171 7.01 -44.66 47.23
CA GLY A 171 5.78 -45.05 47.94
C GLY A 171 5.04 -43.87 48.59
N LEU A 172 5.26 -42.65 48.08
CA LEU A 172 4.64 -41.44 48.60
C LEU A 172 3.25 -41.15 48.03
N LEU A 173 2.85 -41.85 46.96
CA LEU A 173 1.54 -41.75 46.37
C LEU A 173 0.57 -42.77 46.98
N ASN A 174 -0.68 -42.31 47.24
CA ASN A 174 -1.76 -43.25 47.62
C ASN A 174 -2.29 -44.02 46.38
N GLU A 175 -3.14 -45.06 46.63
CA GLU A 175 -3.66 -45.94 45.57
C GLU A 175 -4.36 -45.16 44.44
N THR A 176 -5.21 -44.17 44.79
CA THR A 176 -5.92 -43.35 43.81
C THR A 176 -4.96 -42.50 42.94
N GLN A 177 -3.87 -41.97 43.55
CA GLN A 177 -2.88 -41.20 42.84
C GLN A 177 -2.01 -42.09 41.91
N MET A 178 -1.70 -43.30 42.35
CA MET A 178 -0.99 -44.29 41.53
C MET A 178 -1.82 -44.70 40.32
N GLU A 179 -3.13 -44.94 40.50
CA GLU A 179 -4.02 -45.23 39.40
C GLU A 179 -4.14 -44.07 38.39
N ALA A 180 -4.30 -42.85 38.90
CA ALA A 180 -4.31 -41.64 38.04
C ALA A 180 -3.01 -41.46 37.24
N LEU A 181 -1.86 -41.65 37.85
CA LEU A 181 -0.56 -41.61 37.18
C LEU A 181 -0.47 -42.64 36.07
N LYS A 182 -0.88 -43.89 36.34
CA LYS A 182 -0.87 -44.98 35.35
C LYS A 182 -1.79 -44.68 34.16
N ASN A 183 -2.95 -44.07 34.41
CA ASN A 183 -3.90 -43.66 33.36
C ASN A 183 -3.29 -42.57 32.48
N ILE A 184 -2.64 -41.56 33.06
CA ILE A 184 -1.90 -40.51 32.32
C ILE A 184 -0.81 -41.12 31.43
N GLN A 185 0.03 -42.01 31.98
CA GLN A 185 1.11 -42.67 31.23
C GLN A 185 0.54 -43.46 30.06
N THR A 186 -0.51 -44.28 30.29
CA THR A 186 -1.15 -45.06 29.25
C THR A 186 -1.73 -44.17 28.14
N THR A 187 -2.39 -43.07 28.49
CA THR A 187 -2.94 -42.14 27.53
C THR A 187 -1.82 -41.49 26.67
N ARG A 188 -0.68 -41.15 27.26
CA ARG A 188 0.48 -40.61 26.53
C ARG A 188 1.08 -41.63 25.55
N VAL A 189 1.21 -42.89 25.94
CA VAL A 189 1.67 -43.95 25.04
C VAL A 189 0.71 -44.06 23.85
N ASN A 190 -0.60 -44.14 24.08
CA ASN A 190 -1.59 -44.26 23.04
C ASN A 190 -1.55 -43.05 22.07
N ILE A 191 -1.36 -41.81 22.57
CA ILE A 191 -1.22 -40.62 21.74
C ILE A 191 0.07 -40.72 20.88
N LYS A 192 1.18 -41.13 21.43
CA LYS A 192 2.44 -41.28 20.67
C LYS A 192 2.34 -42.38 19.60
N GLU A 193 1.62 -43.43 19.86
CA GLU A 193 1.35 -44.50 18.89
C GLU A 193 0.41 -44.04 17.78
N GLN A 194 -0.57 -43.24 18.11
CA GLN A 194 -1.53 -42.68 17.16
C GLN A 194 -0.91 -41.61 16.25
N TYR A 195 0.06 -40.86 16.77
CA TYR A 195 0.76 -39.78 16.06
C TYR A 195 2.28 -39.95 16.12
N PRO A 196 2.85 -41.00 15.44
CA PRO A 196 4.29 -41.26 15.49
C PRO A 196 5.05 -40.11 14.80
N LYS A 197 6.14 -39.66 15.43
CA LYS A 197 7.08 -38.75 14.78
C LYS A 197 7.72 -39.47 13.59
N GLN A 198 7.64 -38.86 12.42
CA GLN A 198 8.46 -39.32 11.29
C GLN A 198 9.92 -38.93 11.55
N SER A 199 10.80 -39.89 11.45
CA SER A 199 12.26 -39.70 11.55
C SER A 199 12.83 -39.18 10.24
#